data_b465182b2f0489b16528b39eeba98dc9
#
_entry.id   b465182b2f0489b16528b39eeba98dc9
#
_cell.length_a   1.000
_cell.length_b   1.000
_cell.length_c   1.000
_cell.angle_alpha   90.00
_cell.angle_beta   90.00
_cell.angle_gamma   90.00
#
_symmetry.space_group_name_H-M   'P 1'
#
loop_
_entity.id
_entity.type
_entity.pdbx_description
1 polymer ?
#
loop_
_entity_poly.entity_id
_entity_poly.type
_entity_poly.pdbx_seq_one_letter_code
_entity_poly.pdbx_strand_id
1 'polypeptide(L)'
;MPKPIVAACLTALALTLSLPAAAQTPPDASEFAAYTGLHAAAARGDAVSIERLVKNGADIDVRDGNRRTPLHVAAFTKQDAAAVKLMALGADANALDGQRYDIVTIASVADDVPMLRTALKGGGKATNITSPYDGTALIAAAHLGHDEVVRTLIAAGAPLDHVNNLGWTALIESIVLGDGGKRHVACLDALVKAGANVNIADRSGATPLTLAKRRGYTEMVAILEKAGAR
;
A
#
# COMPACT_ATOMS: atom_id res chain seq x y z
N MET A 1 -14.19 -45.26 48.35
CA MET A 1 -13.27 -44.15 48.07
C MET A 1 -13.43 -43.80 46.56
N PRO A 2 -14.04 -42.69 46.21
CA PRO A 2 -14.17 -42.29 44.80
C PRO A 2 -12.89 -41.58 44.33
N LYS A 3 -12.46 -41.94 43.11
CA LYS A 3 -11.31 -41.34 42.41
C LYS A 3 -11.66 -39.92 41.90
N PRO A 4 -10.77 -38.95 41.97
CA PRO A 4 -11.03 -37.63 41.42
C PRO A 4 -10.97 -37.64 39.88
N ILE A 5 -11.99 -37.05 39.27
CA ILE A 5 -12.06 -36.78 37.83
C ILE A 5 -11.20 -35.50 37.57
N VAL A 6 -10.12 -35.67 36.87
CA VAL A 6 -9.31 -34.54 36.37
C VAL A 6 -10.03 -33.95 35.18
N ALA A 7 -10.62 -32.77 35.36
CA ALA A 7 -11.18 -31.99 34.26
C ALA A 7 -10.03 -31.35 33.45
N ALA A 8 -9.84 -31.85 32.23
CA ALA A 8 -8.93 -31.23 31.29
C ALA A 8 -9.59 -29.95 30.77
N CYS A 9 -9.10 -28.78 31.19
CA CYS A 9 -9.42 -27.49 30.55
C CYS A 9 -8.82 -27.46 29.15
N LEU A 10 -9.65 -27.70 28.13
CA LEU A 10 -9.34 -27.32 26.75
C LEU A 10 -9.42 -25.80 26.63
N THR A 11 -8.29 -25.12 26.70
CA THR A 11 -8.18 -23.73 26.25
C THR A 11 -8.32 -23.72 24.74
N ALA A 12 -9.50 -23.37 24.25
CA ALA A 12 -9.72 -23.05 22.86
C ALA A 12 -8.89 -21.81 22.50
N LEU A 13 -7.80 -22.02 21.78
CA LEU A 13 -7.03 -20.96 21.14
C LEU A 13 -7.92 -20.38 20.02
N ALA A 14 -8.62 -19.29 20.33
CA ALA A 14 -9.35 -18.53 19.33
C ALA A 14 -8.33 -18.02 18.29
N LEU A 15 -8.24 -18.68 17.13
CA LEU A 15 -7.64 -18.10 15.93
C LEU A 15 -8.51 -16.88 15.58
N THR A 16 -8.07 -15.70 15.95
CA THR A 16 -8.60 -14.49 15.36
C THR A 16 -8.15 -14.49 13.91
N LEU A 17 -9.06 -14.89 13.02
CA LEU A 17 -8.95 -14.63 11.60
C LEU A 17 -8.81 -13.12 11.48
N SER A 18 -7.57 -12.63 11.25
CA SER A 18 -7.34 -11.28 10.82
C SER A 18 -8.09 -11.13 9.51
N LEU A 19 -9.18 -10.36 9.52
CA LEU A 19 -9.82 -9.91 8.29
C LEU A 19 -8.69 -9.29 7.44
N PRO A 20 -8.61 -9.61 6.15
CA PRO A 20 -7.66 -8.92 5.29
C PRO A 20 -7.91 -7.44 5.46
N ALA A 21 -6.83 -6.68 5.67
CA ALA A 21 -6.89 -5.22 5.68
C ALA A 21 -7.76 -4.80 4.51
N ALA A 22 -8.77 -3.94 4.76
CA ALA A 22 -9.71 -3.54 3.72
C ALA A 22 -8.90 -3.08 2.51
N ALA A 23 -8.81 -3.95 1.51
CA ALA A 23 -8.07 -3.65 0.29
C ALA A 23 -8.73 -2.44 -0.36
N GLN A 24 -7.94 -1.64 -1.04
CA GLN A 24 -8.47 -0.57 -1.87
C GLN A 24 -9.63 -1.12 -2.71
N THR A 25 -10.74 -0.40 -2.75
CA THR A 25 -11.90 -0.83 -3.51
C THR A 25 -11.92 -0.09 -4.85
N PRO A 26 -11.52 -0.74 -5.95
CA PRO A 26 -11.68 -0.14 -7.28
C PRO A 26 -13.16 0.07 -7.59
N PRO A 27 -13.48 0.96 -8.53
CA PRO A 27 -14.84 1.09 -9.02
C PRO A 27 -15.39 -0.26 -9.49
N ASP A 28 -16.61 -0.60 -9.11
CA ASP A 28 -17.27 -1.80 -9.60
C ASP A 28 -17.90 -1.60 -11.00
N ALA A 29 -18.44 -2.66 -11.58
CA ALA A 29 -19.02 -2.61 -12.93
C ALA A 29 -20.20 -1.64 -13.04
N SER A 30 -21.01 -1.48 -12.00
CA SER A 30 -22.14 -0.57 -11.98
C SER A 30 -21.70 0.89 -11.87
N GLU A 31 -20.67 1.15 -11.08
CA GLU A 31 -20.03 2.45 -10.97
C GLU A 31 -19.40 2.86 -12.30
N PHE A 32 -18.66 1.95 -12.95
CA PHE A 32 -18.10 2.22 -14.28
C PHE A 32 -19.17 2.53 -15.32
N ALA A 33 -20.28 1.80 -15.31
CA ALA A 33 -21.41 2.05 -16.24
C ALA A 33 -22.09 3.39 -15.99
N ALA A 34 -22.08 3.87 -14.75
CA ALA A 34 -22.69 5.14 -14.35
C ALA A 34 -21.76 6.35 -14.58
N TYR A 35 -20.45 6.14 -14.82
CA TYR A 35 -19.55 7.26 -15.02
C TYR A 35 -19.86 8.07 -16.26
N THR A 36 -19.80 9.39 -16.11
CA THR A 36 -19.95 10.40 -17.15
C THR A 36 -18.77 11.38 -17.11
N GLY A 37 -18.69 12.28 -18.07
CA GLY A 37 -17.71 13.37 -18.05
C GLY A 37 -16.28 12.89 -17.90
N LEU A 38 -15.54 13.50 -16.99
CA LEU A 38 -14.13 13.22 -16.77
C LEU A 38 -13.87 11.80 -16.18
N HIS A 39 -14.73 11.29 -15.30
CA HIS A 39 -14.58 9.91 -14.81
C HIS A 39 -14.70 8.88 -15.94
N ALA A 40 -15.68 9.04 -16.82
CA ALA A 40 -15.83 8.14 -17.97
C ALA A 40 -14.66 8.25 -18.97
N ALA A 41 -14.15 9.45 -19.22
CA ALA A 41 -13.00 9.66 -20.08
C ALA A 41 -11.73 9.07 -19.48
N ALA A 42 -11.52 9.24 -18.17
CA ALA A 42 -10.41 8.65 -17.41
C ALA A 42 -10.44 7.12 -17.44
N ALA A 43 -11.61 6.52 -17.17
CA ALA A 43 -11.79 5.07 -17.19
C ALA A 43 -11.46 4.42 -18.55
N ARG A 44 -11.67 5.17 -19.64
CA ARG A 44 -11.38 4.70 -21.01
C ARG A 44 -10.01 5.09 -21.54
N GLY A 45 -9.23 5.85 -20.78
CA GLY A 45 -7.94 6.36 -21.26
C GLY A 45 -8.05 7.46 -22.33
N ASP A 46 -9.22 8.11 -22.46
CA ASP A 46 -9.51 9.08 -23.52
C ASP A 46 -8.93 10.47 -23.19
N ALA A 47 -7.62 10.62 -23.42
CA ALA A 47 -6.88 11.85 -23.17
C ALA A 47 -7.42 13.05 -23.98
N VAL A 48 -7.99 12.82 -25.17
CA VAL A 48 -8.58 13.88 -26.02
C VAL A 48 -9.85 14.45 -25.38
N SER A 49 -10.74 13.55 -24.95
CA SER A 49 -11.95 13.97 -24.24
C SER A 49 -11.64 14.64 -22.90
N ILE A 50 -10.63 14.16 -22.16
CA ILE A 50 -10.15 14.80 -20.91
C ILE A 50 -9.77 16.25 -21.21
N GLU A 51 -8.90 16.49 -22.18
CA GLU A 51 -8.45 17.84 -22.52
C GLU A 51 -9.61 18.74 -22.94
N ARG A 52 -10.52 18.24 -23.78
CA ARG A 52 -11.70 18.99 -24.22
C ARG A 52 -12.63 19.34 -23.06
N LEU A 53 -12.89 18.40 -22.15
CA LEU A 53 -13.78 18.62 -21.00
C LEU A 53 -13.20 19.66 -20.04
N VAL A 54 -11.90 19.59 -19.73
CA VAL A 54 -11.23 20.56 -18.86
C VAL A 54 -11.21 21.95 -19.49
N LYS A 55 -10.92 22.07 -20.79
CA LYS A 55 -10.98 23.34 -21.52
C LYS A 55 -12.37 23.96 -21.51
N ASN A 56 -13.42 23.14 -21.44
CA ASN A 56 -14.82 23.57 -21.34
C ASN A 56 -15.27 23.84 -19.87
N GLY A 57 -14.33 23.90 -18.93
CA GLY A 57 -14.61 24.28 -17.54
C GLY A 57 -15.03 23.13 -16.61
N ALA A 58 -14.83 21.86 -17.01
CA ALA A 58 -15.06 20.75 -16.10
C ALA A 58 -14.05 20.80 -14.94
N ASP A 59 -14.54 20.61 -13.70
CA ASP A 59 -13.68 20.47 -12.53
C ASP A 59 -12.82 19.21 -12.65
N ILE A 60 -11.50 19.40 -12.72
CA ILE A 60 -10.54 18.30 -12.96
C ILE A 60 -10.46 17.32 -11.81
N ASP A 61 -10.75 17.77 -10.58
CA ASP A 61 -10.74 16.98 -9.36
C ASP A 61 -12.18 16.66 -8.85
N VAL A 62 -13.17 16.72 -9.77
CA VAL A 62 -14.55 16.32 -9.48
C VAL A 62 -14.59 14.93 -8.83
N ARG A 63 -15.47 14.76 -7.83
CA ARG A 63 -15.51 13.55 -7.01
C ARG A 63 -16.75 12.70 -7.31
N ASP A 64 -16.54 11.38 -7.39
CA ASP A 64 -17.63 10.40 -7.40
C ASP A 64 -18.19 10.12 -5.99
N GLY A 65 -19.13 9.17 -5.89
CA GLY A 65 -19.76 8.79 -4.61
C GLY A 65 -18.77 8.24 -3.56
N ASN A 66 -17.65 7.70 -3.98
CA ASN A 66 -16.55 7.22 -3.13
C ASN A 66 -15.40 8.23 -3.01
N ARG A 67 -15.67 9.50 -3.37
CA ARG A 67 -14.70 10.61 -3.35
C ARG A 67 -13.48 10.39 -4.25
N ARG A 68 -13.56 9.50 -5.23
CA ARG A 68 -12.49 9.28 -6.21
C ARG A 68 -12.53 10.41 -7.25
N THR A 69 -11.36 10.95 -7.60
CA THR A 69 -11.22 11.89 -8.73
C THR A 69 -11.06 11.11 -10.04
N PRO A 70 -11.16 11.75 -11.23
CA PRO A 70 -10.84 11.11 -12.49
C PRO A 70 -9.43 10.50 -12.51
N LEU A 71 -8.47 11.11 -11.79
CA LEU A 71 -7.10 10.60 -11.68
C LEU A 71 -7.04 9.28 -10.89
N HIS A 72 -7.81 9.12 -9.82
CA HIS A 72 -7.95 7.83 -9.12
C HIS A 72 -8.52 6.75 -10.05
N VAL A 73 -9.56 7.10 -10.82
CA VAL A 73 -10.16 6.17 -11.78
C VAL A 73 -9.15 5.74 -12.85
N ALA A 74 -8.36 6.67 -13.40
CA ALA A 74 -7.29 6.36 -14.35
C ALA A 74 -6.26 5.39 -13.73
N ALA A 75 -5.88 5.59 -12.45
CA ALA A 75 -4.95 4.70 -11.75
C ALA A 75 -5.55 3.30 -11.54
N PHE A 76 -6.80 3.18 -11.06
CA PHE A 76 -7.47 1.89 -10.89
C PHE A 76 -7.64 1.11 -12.21
N THR A 77 -7.78 1.83 -13.33
CA THR A 77 -7.97 1.22 -14.65
C THR A 77 -6.68 1.11 -15.47
N LYS A 78 -5.55 1.45 -14.85
CA LYS A 78 -4.20 1.42 -15.48
C LYS A 78 -4.13 2.23 -16.78
N GLN A 79 -4.78 3.38 -16.80
CA GLN A 79 -4.81 4.28 -17.95
C GLN A 79 -3.72 5.35 -17.85
N ASP A 80 -2.46 4.97 -18.07
CA ASP A 80 -1.29 5.86 -17.92
C ASP A 80 -1.42 7.15 -18.73
N ALA A 81 -1.88 7.07 -19.99
CA ALA A 81 -2.04 8.24 -20.85
C ALA A 81 -3.07 9.24 -20.28
N ALA A 82 -4.18 8.74 -19.70
CA ALA A 82 -5.16 9.58 -19.06
C ALA A 82 -4.61 10.20 -17.77
N ALA A 83 -3.87 9.42 -16.96
CA ALA A 83 -3.24 9.92 -15.74
C ALA A 83 -2.22 11.04 -16.05
N VAL A 84 -1.34 10.83 -17.04
CA VAL A 84 -0.39 11.85 -17.51
C VAL A 84 -1.13 13.10 -17.97
N LYS A 85 -2.21 12.96 -18.77
CA LYS A 85 -2.98 14.10 -19.27
C LYS A 85 -3.65 14.86 -18.14
N LEU A 86 -4.29 14.17 -17.20
CA LEU A 86 -4.95 14.78 -16.03
C LEU A 86 -3.96 15.58 -15.19
N MET A 87 -2.80 15.00 -14.84
CA MET A 87 -1.79 15.69 -14.07
C MET A 87 -1.18 16.87 -14.83
N ALA A 88 -0.96 16.75 -16.14
CA ALA A 88 -0.48 17.86 -16.96
C ALA A 88 -1.48 19.03 -17.04
N LEU A 89 -2.77 18.76 -16.85
CA LEU A 89 -3.83 19.78 -16.77
C LEU A 89 -4.10 20.28 -15.35
N GLY A 90 -3.35 19.81 -14.35
CA GLY A 90 -3.40 20.32 -12.98
C GLY A 90 -4.19 19.47 -11.98
N ALA A 91 -4.53 18.21 -12.30
CA ALA A 91 -5.13 17.30 -11.34
C ALA A 91 -4.20 17.07 -10.14
N ASP A 92 -4.74 17.05 -8.93
CA ASP A 92 -3.98 16.84 -7.70
C ASP A 92 -3.60 15.36 -7.53
N ALA A 93 -2.31 15.06 -7.77
CA ALA A 93 -1.75 13.72 -7.59
C ALA A 93 -1.74 13.24 -6.14
N ASN A 94 -1.99 14.11 -5.16
CA ASN A 94 -2.02 13.80 -3.74
C ASN A 94 -3.44 13.81 -3.16
N ALA A 95 -4.45 13.98 -4.00
CA ALA A 95 -5.83 13.89 -3.58
C ALA A 95 -6.11 12.52 -2.96
N LEU A 96 -6.86 12.49 -1.86
CA LEU A 96 -7.26 11.24 -1.20
C LEU A 96 -8.69 10.88 -1.60
N ASP A 97 -8.94 9.61 -1.87
CA ASP A 97 -10.29 9.06 -2.05
C ASP A 97 -11.05 8.92 -0.70
N GLY A 98 -12.20 8.28 -0.70
CA GLY A 98 -13.02 8.05 0.50
C GLY A 98 -12.38 7.11 1.52
N GLN A 99 -11.42 6.29 1.12
CA GLN A 99 -10.65 5.38 1.96
C GLN A 99 -9.26 5.95 2.31
N ARG A 100 -9.01 7.23 1.98
CA ARG A 100 -7.74 7.93 2.20
C ARG A 100 -6.57 7.38 1.39
N TYR A 101 -6.81 6.88 0.18
CA TYR A 101 -5.76 6.47 -0.75
C TYR A 101 -5.54 7.55 -1.81
N ASP A 102 -4.27 7.81 -2.11
CA ASP A 102 -3.83 8.59 -3.27
C ASP A 102 -3.39 7.67 -4.42
N ILE A 103 -3.06 8.24 -5.57
CA ILE A 103 -2.67 7.45 -6.74
C ILE A 103 -1.33 6.74 -6.56
N VAL A 104 -0.41 7.27 -5.73
CA VAL A 104 0.87 6.60 -5.40
C VAL A 104 0.58 5.30 -4.65
N THR A 105 -0.32 5.35 -3.67
CA THR A 105 -0.70 4.16 -2.89
C THR A 105 -1.52 3.18 -3.73
N ILE A 106 -2.46 3.68 -4.58
CA ILE A 106 -3.23 2.84 -5.50
C ILE A 106 -2.31 2.04 -6.43
N ALA A 107 -1.36 2.71 -7.10
CA ALA A 107 -0.39 2.06 -7.97
C ALA A 107 0.50 1.06 -7.22
N SER A 108 0.88 1.40 -5.98
CA SER A 108 1.72 0.56 -5.13
C SER A 108 1.04 -0.74 -4.71
N VAL A 109 -0.24 -0.69 -4.36
CA VAL A 109 -1.06 -1.88 -4.03
C VAL A 109 -1.33 -2.73 -5.26
N ALA A 110 -1.49 -2.11 -6.44
CA ALA A 110 -1.74 -2.82 -7.70
C ALA A 110 -0.47 -3.48 -8.32
N ASP A 111 0.70 -3.39 -7.69
CA ASP A 111 2.01 -3.78 -8.25
C ASP A 111 2.28 -3.12 -9.63
N ASP A 112 1.76 -1.90 -9.80
CA ASP A 112 1.81 -1.17 -11.08
C ASP A 112 2.96 -0.16 -11.08
N VAL A 113 4.16 -0.65 -11.36
CA VAL A 113 5.38 0.19 -11.40
C VAL A 113 5.30 1.29 -12.47
N PRO A 114 4.77 1.07 -13.68
CA PRO A 114 4.57 2.14 -14.65
C PRO A 114 3.69 3.28 -14.12
N MET A 115 2.51 2.97 -13.60
CA MET A 115 1.61 3.96 -12.99
C MET A 115 2.25 4.65 -11.79
N LEU A 116 2.95 3.91 -10.91
CA LEU A 116 3.68 4.49 -9.78
C LEU A 116 4.69 5.54 -10.24
N ARG A 117 5.51 5.23 -11.24
CA ARG A 117 6.49 6.19 -11.79
C ARG A 117 5.81 7.39 -12.42
N THR A 118 4.69 7.17 -13.09
CA THR A 118 3.85 8.24 -13.66
C THR A 118 3.30 9.15 -12.57
N ALA A 119 2.77 8.57 -11.49
CA ALA A 119 2.25 9.31 -10.34
C ALA A 119 3.33 10.16 -9.66
N LEU A 120 4.50 9.57 -9.38
CA LEU A 120 5.64 10.28 -8.76
C LEU A 120 6.15 11.42 -9.65
N LYS A 121 6.28 11.18 -10.95
CA LYS A 121 6.69 12.21 -11.92
C LYS A 121 5.66 13.34 -12.03
N GLY A 122 4.40 13.04 -11.85
CA GLY A 122 3.29 13.99 -11.87
C GLY A 122 3.07 14.77 -10.57
N GLY A 123 3.97 14.63 -9.58
CA GLY A 123 3.92 15.38 -8.32
C GLY A 123 3.31 14.61 -7.14
N GLY A 124 2.98 13.34 -7.32
CA GLY A 124 2.62 12.44 -6.22
C GLY A 124 3.78 12.23 -5.25
N LYS A 125 3.49 12.22 -3.96
CA LYS A 125 4.51 12.16 -2.90
C LYS A 125 4.57 10.77 -2.29
N ALA A 126 5.74 10.13 -2.34
CA ALA A 126 6.00 8.86 -1.63
C ALA A 126 5.95 8.99 -0.09
N THR A 127 5.91 10.24 0.42
CA THR A 127 5.89 10.54 1.86
C THR A 127 4.48 10.68 2.44
N ASN A 128 3.43 10.62 1.61
CA ASN A 128 2.06 10.78 2.08
C ASN A 128 1.66 9.68 3.07
N ILE A 129 0.97 10.11 4.14
CA ILE A 129 0.30 9.19 5.05
C ILE A 129 -1.09 8.93 4.49
N THR A 130 -1.35 7.69 4.16
CA THR A 130 -2.56 7.23 3.47
C THR A 130 -3.18 6.05 4.20
N SER A 131 -4.30 5.55 3.69
CA SER A 131 -5.05 4.42 4.25
C SER A 131 -5.72 4.70 5.60
N PRO A 132 -6.74 3.92 5.97
CA PRO A 132 -7.36 3.97 7.30
C PRO A 132 -6.41 3.59 8.45
N TYR A 133 -5.25 3.00 8.12
CA TYR A 133 -4.26 2.55 9.08
C TYR A 133 -3.14 3.57 9.34
N ASP A 134 -3.24 4.81 8.82
CA ASP A 134 -2.18 5.81 8.85
C ASP A 134 -0.83 5.26 8.33
N GLY A 135 -0.92 4.38 7.32
CA GLY A 135 0.24 3.81 6.65
C GLY A 135 0.78 4.72 5.54
N THR A 136 1.77 4.22 4.83
CA THR A 136 2.33 4.82 3.62
C THR A 136 2.27 3.83 2.46
N ALA A 137 2.46 4.32 1.24
CA ALA A 137 2.58 3.44 0.07
C ALA A 137 3.70 2.39 0.24
N LEU A 138 4.80 2.75 0.93
CA LEU A 138 5.92 1.84 1.23
C LEU A 138 5.49 0.69 2.15
N ILE A 139 4.70 0.98 3.19
CA ILE A 139 4.14 -0.03 4.09
C ILE A 139 3.24 -0.99 3.32
N ALA A 140 2.32 -0.47 2.50
CA ALA A 140 1.41 -1.28 1.69
C ALA A 140 2.16 -2.18 0.69
N ALA A 141 3.19 -1.65 0.02
CA ALA A 141 4.01 -2.42 -0.92
C ALA A 141 4.82 -3.53 -0.21
N ALA A 142 5.39 -3.25 0.96
CA ALA A 142 6.14 -4.22 1.75
C ALA A 142 5.24 -5.35 2.28
N HIS A 143 4.02 -5.03 2.74
CA HIS A 143 2.98 -5.99 3.11
C HIS A 143 2.69 -7.00 1.98
N LEU A 144 2.53 -6.50 0.76
CA LEU A 144 2.14 -7.32 -0.39
C LEU A 144 3.32 -8.00 -1.11
N GLY A 145 4.55 -7.73 -0.67
CA GLY A 145 5.75 -8.28 -1.29
C GLY A 145 6.05 -7.68 -2.67
N HIS A 146 5.65 -6.43 -2.93
CA HIS A 146 5.87 -5.75 -4.21
C HIS A 146 7.26 -5.10 -4.26
N ASP A 147 8.27 -5.93 -4.41
CA ASP A 147 9.68 -5.57 -4.21
C ASP A 147 10.21 -4.51 -5.19
N GLU A 148 9.75 -4.46 -6.44
CA GLU A 148 10.12 -3.38 -7.38
C GLU A 148 9.44 -2.06 -7.01
N VAL A 149 8.18 -2.12 -6.55
CA VAL A 149 7.46 -0.96 -6.00
C VAL A 149 8.19 -0.41 -4.77
N VAL A 150 8.59 -1.29 -3.82
CA VAL A 150 9.38 -0.92 -2.63
C VAL A 150 10.65 -0.17 -3.04
N ARG A 151 11.44 -0.72 -3.97
CA ARG A 151 12.65 -0.03 -4.47
C ARG A 151 12.36 1.32 -5.12
N THR A 152 11.27 1.41 -5.89
CA THR A 152 10.86 2.65 -6.55
C THR A 152 10.46 3.72 -5.52
N LEU A 153 9.70 3.34 -4.48
CA LEU A 153 9.30 4.25 -3.41
C LEU A 153 10.48 4.71 -2.55
N ILE A 154 11.43 3.81 -2.23
CA ILE A 154 12.67 4.14 -1.53
C ILE A 154 13.46 5.19 -2.33
N ALA A 155 13.63 4.98 -3.63
CA ALA A 155 14.31 5.93 -4.51
C ALA A 155 13.60 7.30 -4.60
N ALA A 156 12.28 7.32 -4.36
CA ALA A 156 11.46 8.53 -4.30
C ALA A 156 11.42 9.18 -2.90
N GLY A 157 12.21 8.69 -1.93
CA GLY A 157 12.32 9.26 -0.59
C GLY A 157 11.18 8.87 0.36
N ALA A 158 10.54 7.72 0.16
CA ALA A 158 9.54 7.22 1.10
C ALA A 158 10.13 7.05 2.51
N PRO A 159 9.38 7.38 3.58
CA PRO A 159 9.85 7.27 4.95
C PRO A 159 9.99 5.78 5.35
N LEU A 160 11.24 5.34 5.60
CA LEU A 160 11.55 3.94 5.88
C LEU A 160 10.99 3.48 7.23
N ASP A 161 11.00 4.38 8.22
CA ASP A 161 10.72 4.09 9.63
C ASP A 161 9.36 4.61 10.11
N HIS A 162 8.48 5.02 9.18
CA HIS A 162 7.12 5.38 9.55
C HIS A 162 6.42 4.22 10.25
N VAL A 163 5.78 4.52 11.38
CA VAL A 163 5.03 3.54 12.18
C VAL A 163 3.54 3.83 11.99
N ASN A 164 2.81 2.86 11.45
CA ASN A 164 1.37 2.98 11.26
C ASN A 164 0.58 2.85 12.59
N ASN A 165 -0.74 3.01 12.52
CA ASN A 165 -1.59 2.91 13.72
C ASN A 165 -1.75 1.48 14.27
N LEU A 166 -1.17 0.46 13.61
CA LEU A 166 -1.02 -0.89 14.15
C LEU A 166 0.30 -1.05 14.95
N GLY A 167 1.20 -0.07 14.88
CA GLY A 167 2.51 -0.11 15.50
C GLY A 167 3.56 -0.80 14.64
N TRP A 168 3.39 -0.82 13.31
CA TRP A 168 4.27 -1.52 12.38
C TRP A 168 4.92 -0.57 11.38
N THR A 169 6.20 -0.81 11.12
CA THR A 169 6.95 -0.23 10.01
C THR A 169 6.80 -1.09 8.75
N ALA A 170 7.25 -0.59 7.60
CA ALA A 170 7.32 -1.39 6.37
C ALA A 170 8.15 -2.67 6.55
N LEU A 171 9.22 -2.61 7.35
CA LEU A 171 10.06 -3.76 7.68
C LEU A 171 9.25 -4.82 8.46
N ILE A 172 8.50 -4.41 9.48
CA ILE A 172 7.65 -5.30 10.28
C ILE A 172 6.52 -5.90 9.41
N GLU A 173 5.88 -5.09 8.58
CA GLU A 173 4.79 -5.54 7.68
C GLU A 173 5.29 -6.65 6.74
N SER A 174 6.48 -6.51 6.14
CA SER A 174 7.06 -7.52 5.26
C SER A 174 7.29 -8.88 5.94
N ILE A 175 7.43 -8.89 7.27
CA ILE A 175 7.60 -10.10 8.09
C ILE A 175 6.26 -10.64 8.57
N VAL A 176 5.44 -9.77 9.21
CA VAL A 176 4.22 -10.18 9.92
C VAL A 176 3.12 -10.58 8.97
N LEU A 177 2.95 -9.89 7.86
CA LEU A 177 1.94 -10.17 6.86
C LEU A 177 2.51 -10.89 5.64
N GLY A 178 3.85 -10.91 5.50
CA GLY A 178 4.54 -11.65 4.48
C GLY A 178 4.51 -13.17 4.68
N ASP A 179 4.78 -13.89 3.61
CA ASP A 179 4.86 -15.35 3.56
C ASP A 179 6.30 -15.90 3.73
N GLY A 180 7.30 -15.01 3.89
CA GLY A 180 8.71 -15.38 3.92
C GLY A 180 9.29 -15.80 2.58
N GLY A 181 8.52 -15.69 1.49
CA GLY A 181 8.93 -16.02 0.13
C GLY A 181 9.87 -14.98 -0.48
N LYS A 182 10.40 -15.29 -1.66
CA LYS A 182 11.45 -14.49 -2.34
C LYS A 182 11.11 -12.99 -2.45
N ARG A 183 9.86 -12.66 -2.75
CA ARG A 183 9.44 -11.25 -2.90
C ARG A 183 9.46 -10.49 -1.57
N HIS A 184 8.94 -11.08 -0.48
CA HIS A 184 8.99 -10.45 0.84
C HIS A 184 10.41 -10.35 1.38
N VAL A 185 11.26 -11.37 1.13
CA VAL A 185 12.71 -11.30 1.44
C VAL A 185 13.36 -10.15 0.67
N ALA A 186 13.03 -9.97 -0.63
CA ALA A 186 13.57 -8.88 -1.43
C ALA A 186 13.09 -7.49 -0.96
N CYS A 187 11.84 -7.38 -0.47
CA CYS A 187 11.35 -6.16 0.17
C CYS A 187 12.15 -5.82 1.44
N LEU A 188 12.31 -6.80 2.34
CA LEU A 188 13.07 -6.63 3.57
C LEU A 188 14.52 -6.25 3.27
N ASP A 189 15.19 -6.94 2.35
CA ASP A 189 16.57 -6.65 1.95
C ASP A 189 16.71 -5.24 1.37
N ALA A 190 15.76 -4.80 0.54
CA ALA A 190 15.75 -3.44 -0.01
C ALA A 190 15.60 -2.38 1.09
N LEU A 191 14.70 -2.59 2.06
CA LEU A 191 14.51 -1.68 3.20
C LEU A 191 15.77 -1.61 4.07
N VAL A 192 16.37 -2.77 4.40
CA VAL A 192 17.61 -2.84 5.19
C VAL A 192 18.77 -2.14 4.47
N LYS A 193 18.96 -2.39 3.17
CA LYS A 193 20.01 -1.73 2.37
C LYS A 193 19.81 -0.22 2.24
N ALA A 194 18.58 0.24 2.30
CA ALA A 194 18.25 1.66 2.29
C ALA A 194 18.46 2.35 3.66
N GLY A 195 18.75 1.59 4.72
CA GLY A 195 19.03 2.11 6.05
C GLY A 195 17.82 2.15 6.98
N ALA A 196 16.77 1.37 6.73
CA ALA A 196 15.66 1.22 7.66
C ALA A 196 16.17 0.75 9.04
N ASN A 197 15.61 1.31 10.11
CA ASN A 197 15.98 0.94 11.48
C ASN A 197 15.46 -0.46 11.82
N VAL A 198 16.36 -1.44 11.83
CA VAL A 198 16.07 -2.85 12.08
C VAL A 198 15.67 -3.18 13.51
N ASN A 199 15.69 -2.19 14.43
CA ASN A 199 15.43 -2.38 15.84
C ASN A 199 14.13 -1.70 16.34
N ILE A 200 13.33 -1.07 15.47
CA ILE A 200 12.02 -0.58 15.86
C ILE A 200 11.13 -1.78 16.17
N ALA A 201 10.69 -1.87 17.45
CA ALA A 201 9.82 -2.94 17.90
C ALA A 201 8.34 -2.60 17.64
N ASP A 202 7.51 -3.64 17.53
CA ASP A 202 6.06 -3.49 17.51
C ASP A 202 5.52 -3.12 18.92
N ARG A 203 4.19 -2.94 19.01
CA ARG A 203 3.54 -2.60 20.31
C ARG A 203 3.70 -3.65 21.40
N SER A 204 4.06 -4.88 21.05
CA SER A 204 4.36 -5.95 22.02
C SER A 204 5.83 -5.96 22.47
N GLY A 205 6.65 -5.07 21.94
CA GLY A 205 8.09 -5.04 22.17
C GLY A 205 8.87 -6.05 21.31
N ALA A 206 8.24 -6.70 20.33
CA ALA A 206 8.93 -7.64 19.46
C ALA A 206 9.66 -6.90 18.32
N THR A 207 10.98 -7.10 18.22
CA THR A 207 11.80 -6.53 17.15
C THR A 207 11.60 -7.30 15.83
N PRO A 208 11.93 -6.72 14.66
CA PRO A 208 11.91 -7.43 13.38
C PRO A 208 12.64 -8.78 13.43
N LEU A 209 13.81 -8.84 14.08
CA LEU A 209 14.57 -10.08 14.24
C LEU A 209 13.78 -11.13 15.04
N THR A 210 13.16 -10.71 16.16
CA THR A 210 12.32 -11.61 16.97
C THR A 210 11.13 -12.14 16.16
N LEU A 211 10.47 -11.28 15.39
CA LEU A 211 9.34 -11.64 14.55
C LEU A 211 9.74 -12.63 13.44
N ALA A 212 10.86 -12.38 12.75
CA ALA A 212 11.39 -13.26 11.72
C ALA A 212 11.78 -14.65 12.27
N LYS A 213 12.42 -14.69 13.47
CA LYS A 213 12.73 -15.95 14.17
C LYS A 213 11.48 -16.74 14.55
N ARG A 214 10.46 -16.10 15.10
CA ARG A 214 9.18 -16.75 15.45
C ARG A 214 8.46 -17.34 14.24
N ARG A 215 8.66 -16.74 13.06
CA ARG A 215 8.08 -17.22 11.79
C ARG A 215 8.93 -18.28 11.09
N GLY A 216 10.18 -18.50 11.53
CA GLY A 216 11.10 -19.43 10.90
C GLY A 216 11.64 -18.93 9.55
N TYR A 217 11.65 -17.62 9.31
CA TYR A 217 12.09 -17.01 8.05
C TYR A 217 13.60 -16.85 8.05
N THR A 218 14.33 -17.96 7.84
CA THR A 218 15.80 -18.05 8.00
C THR A 218 16.57 -17.05 7.18
N GLU A 219 16.15 -16.77 5.94
CA GLU A 219 16.81 -15.79 5.07
C GLU A 219 16.64 -14.36 5.59
N MET A 220 15.43 -13.99 6.04
CA MET A 220 15.18 -12.69 6.67
C MET A 220 15.98 -12.53 7.97
N VAL A 221 16.08 -13.60 8.79
CA VAL A 221 16.90 -13.61 10.01
C VAL A 221 18.35 -13.31 9.67
N ALA A 222 18.93 -13.98 8.66
CA ALA A 222 20.33 -13.77 8.26
C ALA A 222 20.57 -12.32 7.78
N ILE A 223 19.64 -11.72 7.03
CA ILE A 223 19.74 -10.33 6.57
C ILE A 223 19.71 -9.37 7.77
N LEU A 224 18.79 -9.57 8.70
CA LEU A 224 18.62 -8.71 9.88
C LEU A 224 19.83 -8.80 10.83
N GLU A 225 20.34 -10.02 11.10
CA GLU A 225 21.52 -10.22 11.94
C GLU A 225 22.77 -9.55 11.33
N LYS A 226 22.96 -9.69 10.02
CA LYS A 226 24.03 -9.01 9.29
C LYS A 226 23.93 -7.49 9.35
N ALA A 227 22.73 -6.96 9.46
CA ALA A 227 22.46 -5.52 9.63
C ALA A 227 22.56 -5.03 11.08
N GLY A 228 22.92 -5.90 12.04
CA GLY A 228 23.08 -5.55 13.45
C GLY A 228 21.78 -5.50 14.24
N ALA A 229 20.72 -6.18 13.78
CA ALA A 229 19.47 -6.30 14.55
C ALA A 229 19.70 -7.07 15.87
N ARG A 230 18.95 -6.66 16.91
CA ARG A 230 19.05 -7.19 18.27
C ARG A 230 17.73 -7.73 18.80
#